data_eac0e845fa2629c9b71fffc4cf822211
#
_entry.id   eac0e845fa2629c9b71fffc4cf822211
#
_cell.length_a   1.000
_cell.length_b   1.000
_cell.length_c   1.000
_cell.angle_alpha   90.00
_cell.angle_beta   90.00
_cell.angle_gamma   90.00
#
_symmetry.space_group_name_H-M   'P 1'
#
loop_
_entity.id
_entity.type
_entity.pdbx_description
1 polymer ?
#
loop_
_entity_poly.entity_id
_entity_poly.type
_entity_poly.pdbx_seq_one_letter_code
_entity_poly.pdbx_strand_id
1 'polypeptide(L)'
;MLEVRHLETSYGSSQVLYGIELHIDVGQVVTLMGRNGMGKTTTIKSICGIVAPQAGSIILEGQDIAGLPSHKIARAGIGLVPEGRQIFPNLTVKENLVATAHNLAGSPNPWTIDRVLDFFPSLASRINGMGNELSGGEQQMLAIGRAIMTDPKLLIL
;
A
#
# COMPACT_ATOMS: atom_id res chain seq x y z
N MET A 1 4.92 1.42 -15.56
CA MET A 1 4.87 1.86 -14.15
C MET A 1 5.42 0.81 -13.20
N LEU A 2 4.76 -0.33 -13.00
CA LEU A 2 5.29 -1.50 -12.26
C LEU A 2 5.40 -2.69 -13.20
N GLU A 3 6.52 -3.41 -13.13
CA GLU A 3 6.72 -4.66 -13.84
C GLU A 3 7.33 -5.70 -12.91
N VAL A 4 6.68 -6.85 -12.80
CA VAL A 4 7.14 -8.01 -12.03
C VAL A 4 7.45 -9.12 -13.02
N ARG A 5 8.65 -9.69 -12.98
CA ARG A 5 9.12 -10.73 -13.89
C ARG A 5 9.63 -11.94 -13.11
N HIS A 6 9.09 -13.11 -13.43
CA HIS A 6 9.50 -14.41 -12.90
C HIS A 6 9.66 -14.43 -11.38
N LEU A 7 8.75 -13.75 -10.65
CA LEU A 7 8.85 -13.60 -9.20
C LEU A 7 8.66 -14.94 -8.48
N GLU A 8 9.65 -15.36 -7.72
CA GLU A 8 9.62 -16.55 -6.87
C GLU A 8 9.80 -16.17 -5.41
N THR A 9 8.97 -16.74 -4.55
CA THR A 9 9.01 -16.44 -3.11
C THR A 9 8.68 -17.68 -2.28
N SER A 10 9.41 -17.89 -1.19
CA SER A 10 9.19 -19.00 -0.27
C SER A 10 9.12 -18.51 1.17
N TYR A 11 8.43 -19.28 2.01
CA TYR A 11 8.48 -19.20 3.47
C TYR A 11 9.25 -20.41 4.01
N GLY A 12 10.51 -20.20 4.39
CA GLY A 12 11.40 -21.30 4.72
C GLY A 12 11.60 -22.23 3.52
N SER A 13 11.28 -23.51 3.67
CA SER A 13 11.35 -24.51 2.61
C SER A 13 10.11 -24.56 1.71
N SER A 14 9.05 -23.83 2.01
CA SER A 14 7.79 -23.89 1.26
C SER A 14 7.73 -22.77 0.23
N GLN A 15 7.89 -23.11 -1.05
CA GLN A 15 7.71 -22.18 -2.15
C GLN A 15 6.22 -21.87 -2.34
N VAL A 16 5.89 -20.60 -2.54
CA VAL A 16 4.52 -20.09 -2.70
C VAL A 16 4.32 -19.41 -4.06
N LEU A 17 5.33 -18.68 -4.53
CA LEU A 17 5.29 -18.06 -5.86
C LEU A 17 6.25 -18.79 -6.81
N TYR A 18 5.75 -19.10 -7.99
CA TYR A 18 6.42 -19.93 -9.01
C TYR A 18 6.51 -19.14 -10.33
N GLY A 19 7.29 -18.06 -10.36
CA GLY A 19 7.48 -17.27 -11.58
C GLY A 19 6.28 -16.38 -11.93
N ILE A 20 5.78 -15.59 -10.96
CA ILE A 20 4.68 -14.64 -11.19
C ILE A 20 5.14 -13.51 -12.11
N GLU A 21 4.28 -13.19 -13.07
CA GLU A 21 4.42 -12.04 -13.96
C GLU A 21 3.23 -11.09 -13.78
N LEU A 22 3.52 -9.79 -13.69
CA LEU A 22 2.51 -8.75 -13.57
C LEU A 22 3.04 -7.47 -14.20
N HIS A 23 2.18 -6.78 -14.93
CA HIS A 23 2.47 -5.47 -15.48
C HIS A 23 1.34 -4.50 -15.15
N ILE A 24 1.70 -3.28 -14.74
CA ILE A 24 0.75 -2.19 -14.44
C ILE A 24 1.27 -0.91 -15.10
N ASP A 25 0.47 -0.32 -15.98
CA ASP A 25 0.76 0.98 -16.57
C ASP A 25 0.28 2.15 -15.70
N VAL A 26 0.74 3.34 -16.03
CA VAL A 26 0.26 4.57 -15.37
C VAL A 26 -1.23 4.74 -15.64
N GLY A 27 -2.00 5.04 -14.59
CA GLY A 27 -3.44 5.25 -14.67
C GLY A 27 -4.27 3.97 -14.76
N GLN A 28 -3.65 2.79 -14.67
CA GLN A 28 -4.38 1.52 -14.64
C GLN A 28 -4.81 1.13 -13.23
N VAL A 29 -5.95 0.43 -13.16
CA VAL A 29 -6.39 -0.35 -12.00
C VAL A 29 -6.30 -1.82 -12.35
N VAL A 30 -5.54 -2.58 -11.57
CA VAL A 30 -5.33 -4.02 -11.75
C VAL A 30 -5.81 -4.77 -10.52
N THR A 31 -6.55 -5.86 -10.71
CA THR A 31 -7.07 -6.70 -9.63
C THR A 31 -6.39 -8.06 -9.65
N LEU A 32 -5.80 -8.47 -8.52
CA LEU A 32 -5.30 -9.83 -8.32
C LEU A 32 -6.46 -10.75 -7.91
N MET A 33 -6.84 -11.65 -8.81
CA MET A 33 -7.92 -12.61 -8.57
C MET A 33 -7.38 -14.03 -8.42
N GLY A 34 -8.04 -14.84 -7.61
CA GLY A 34 -7.68 -16.25 -7.40
C GLY A 34 -8.21 -16.80 -6.08
N ARG A 35 -8.19 -18.12 -5.94
CA ARG A 35 -8.60 -18.82 -4.71
C ARG A 35 -7.68 -18.46 -3.54
N ASN A 36 -8.16 -18.70 -2.30
CA ASN A 36 -7.33 -18.55 -1.11
C ASN A 36 -6.14 -19.53 -1.19
N GLY A 37 -4.97 -19.08 -0.72
CA GLY A 37 -3.74 -19.86 -0.79
C GLY A 37 -2.97 -19.79 -2.12
N MET A 38 -3.49 -19.10 -3.15
CA MET A 38 -2.83 -18.98 -4.47
C MET A 38 -1.76 -17.89 -4.55
N GLY A 39 -1.24 -17.42 -3.42
CA GLY A 39 -0.08 -16.52 -3.41
C GLY A 39 -0.39 -15.03 -3.56
N LYS A 40 -1.66 -14.59 -3.67
CA LYS A 40 -2.01 -13.16 -3.82
C LYS A 40 -1.36 -12.25 -2.78
N THR A 41 -1.57 -12.57 -1.51
CA THR A 41 -0.99 -11.80 -0.38
C THR A 41 0.54 -11.89 -0.38
N THR A 42 1.11 -13.04 -0.78
CA THR A 42 2.57 -13.20 -0.88
C THR A 42 3.14 -12.32 -2.00
N THR A 43 2.46 -12.24 -3.15
CA THR A 43 2.85 -11.34 -4.24
C THR A 43 2.89 -9.88 -3.76
N ILE A 44 1.82 -9.42 -3.10
CA ILE A 44 1.77 -8.07 -2.51
C ILE A 44 2.90 -7.87 -1.49
N LYS A 45 3.11 -8.82 -0.58
CA LYS A 45 4.17 -8.75 0.43
C LYS A 45 5.56 -8.70 -0.18
N SER A 46 5.79 -9.42 -1.28
CA SER A 46 7.07 -9.38 -2.00
C SER A 46 7.29 -8.04 -2.70
N ILE A 47 6.26 -7.51 -3.36
CA ILE A 47 6.31 -6.17 -4.00
C ILE A 47 6.59 -5.08 -2.96
N CYS A 48 6.00 -5.18 -1.76
CA CYS A 48 6.18 -4.22 -0.67
C CYS A 48 7.45 -4.45 0.19
N GLY A 49 8.28 -5.46 -0.13
CA GLY A 49 9.51 -5.77 0.62
C GLY A 49 9.27 -6.26 2.05
N ILE A 50 8.08 -6.81 2.33
CA ILE A 50 7.75 -7.46 3.60
C ILE A 50 8.30 -8.87 3.63
N VAL A 51 8.30 -9.54 2.47
CA VAL A 51 8.93 -10.84 2.24
C VAL A 51 9.90 -10.69 1.08
N ALA A 52 11.16 -11.06 1.27
CA ALA A 52 12.14 -11.00 0.21
C ALA A 52 11.90 -12.11 -0.82
N PRO A 53 11.86 -11.80 -2.13
CA PRO A 53 11.80 -12.81 -3.17
C PRO A 53 13.13 -13.59 -3.25
N GLN A 54 13.06 -14.85 -3.69
CA GLN A 54 14.24 -15.68 -3.94
C GLN A 54 14.80 -15.49 -5.36
N ALA A 55 13.92 -15.21 -6.31
CA ALA A 55 14.27 -14.95 -7.71
C ALA A 55 13.27 -14.01 -8.37
N GLY A 56 13.63 -13.53 -9.55
CA GLY A 56 12.83 -12.58 -10.31
C GLY A 56 13.21 -11.13 -10.04
N SER A 57 12.51 -10.22 -10.70
CA SER A 57 12.70 -8.77 -10.56
C SER A 57 11.39 -8.05 -10.35
N ILE A 58 11.45 -6.91 -9.67
CA ILE A 58 10.31 -6.00 -9.43
C ILE A 58 10.78 -4.61 -9.83
N ILE A 59 10.36 -4.15 -10.98
CA ILE A 59 10.80 -2.89 -11.56
C ILE A 59 9.71 -1.84 -11.35
N LEU A 60 9.99 -0.80 -10.58
CA LEU A 60 9.14 0.37 -10.39
C LEU A 60 9.77 1.57 -11.10
N GLU A 61 9.11 2.09 -12.12
CA GLU A 61 9.59 3.23 -12.93
C GLU A 61 11.04 3.06 -13.42
N GLY A 62 11.41 1.85 -13.84
CA GLY A 62 12.75 1.54 -14.34
C GLY A 62 13.78 1.20 -13.26
N GLN A 63 13.44 1.31 -11.99
CA GLN A 63 14.30 0.93 -10.87
C GLN A 63 13.93 -0.45 -10.34
N ASP A 64 14.89 -1.35 -10.23
CA ASP A 64 14.68 -2.64 -9.55
C ASP A 64 14.61 -2.43 -8.03
N ILE A 65 13.48 -2.85 -7.45
CA ILE A 65 13.19 -2.75 -6.02
C ILE A 65 13.11 -4.13 -5.36
N ALA A 66 13.38 -5.22 -6.09
CA ALA A 66 13.33 -6.57 -5.55
C ALA A 66 14.30 -6.73 -4.37
N GLY A 67 13.81 -7.28 -3.26
CA GLY A 67 14.61 -7.51 -2.06
C GLY A 67 15.01 -6.24 -1.29
N LEU A 68 14.60 -5.05 -1.71
CA LEU A 68 14.79 -3.84 -0.90
C LEU A 68 13.91 -3.92 0.36
N PRO A 69 14.36 -3.34 1.49
CA PRO A 69 13.54 -3.26 2.69
C PRO A 69 12.31 -2.35 2.47
N SER A 70 11.19 -2.68 3.12
CA SER A 70 9.89 -2.04 2.93
C SER A 70 9.91 -0.51 3.03
N HIS A 71 10.73 0.06 3.94
CA HIS A 71 10.85 1.51 4.06
C HIS A 71 11.48 2.19 2.83
N LYS A 72 12.38 1.51 2.10
CA LYS A 72 12.95 2.02 0.85
C LYS A 72 11.93 1.93 -0.29
N ILE A 73 11.14 0.85 -0.33
CA ILE A 73 10.07 0.65 -1.31
C ILE A 73 8.95 1.69 -1.11
N ALA A 74 8.57 1.96 0.14
CA ALA A 74 7.63 3.04 0.44
C ALA A 74 8.14 4.40 -0.05
N ARG A 75 9.44 4.69 0.17
CA ARG A 75 10.07 5.93 -0.34
C ARG A 75 10.16 5.99 -1.87
N ALA A 76 10.21 4.85 -2.54
CA ALA A 76 10.17 4.80 -4.00
C ALA A 76 8.77 5.13 -4.56
N GLY A 77 7.73 5.16 -3.70
CA GLY A 77 6.39 5.60 -4.05
C GLY A 77 5.34 4.49 -4.04
N ILE A 78 5.54 3.38 -3.32
CA ILE A 78 4.51 2.37 -3.10
C ILE A 78 3.78 2.64 -1.78
N GLY A 79 2.48 2.91 -1.85
CA GLY A 79 1.58 2.96 -0.70
C GLY A 79 0.83 1.65 -0.54
N LEU A 80 0.77 1.12 0.68
CA LEU A 80 0.04 -0.10 1.00
C LEU A 80 -1.06 0.19 2.04
N VAL A 81 -2.27 -0.24 1.74
CA VAL A 81 -3.35 -0.38 2.73
C VAL A 81 -3.29 -1.80 3.28
N PRO A 82 -2.87 -2.01 4.53
CA PRO A 82 -2.69 -3.35 5.07
C PRO A 82 -4.03 -4.06 5.30
N GLU A 83 -4.01 -5.39 5.20
CA GLU A 83 -5.14 -6.21 5.63
C GLU A 83 -5.48 -5.92 7.11
N GLY A 84 -6.77 -5.92 7.44
CA GLY A 84 -7.24 -5.61 8.79
C GLY A 84 -7.17 -4.14 9.17
N ARG A 85 -7.08 -3.25 8.18
CA ARG A 85 -7.13 -1.78 8.29
C ARG A 85 -5.92 -1.17 9.03
N GLN A 86 -5.51 -1.72 10.18
CA GLN A 86 -4.35 -1.34 11.00
C GLN A 86 -4.24 0.17 11.26
N ILE A 87 -5.36 0.81 11.58
CA ILE A 87 -5.38 2.21 12.03
C ILE A 87 -4.83 2.31 13.46
N PHE A 88 -4.47 3.52 13.87
CA PHE A 88 -4.10 3.80 15.26
C PHE A 88 -5.36 4.09 16.09
N PRO A 89 -5.85 3.13 16.90
CA PRO A 89 -7.14 3.27 17.58
C PRO A 89 -7.18 4.38 18.62
N ASN A 90 -6.02 4.71 19.20
CA ASN A 90 -5.85 5.71 20.26
C ASN A 90 -5.46 7.11 19.71
N LEU A 91 -5.51 7.29 18.40
CA LEU A 91 -5.32 8.59 17.75
C LEU A 91 -6.63 9.01 17.10
N THR A 92 -6.84 10.32 17.03
CA THR A 92 -7.95 10.90 16.26
C THR A 92 -7.79 10.63 14.76
N VAL A 93 -8.87 10.82 13.99
CA VAL A 93 -8.81 10.74 12.51
C VAL A 93 -7.71 11.65 11.96
N LYS A 94 -7.67 12.91 12.43
CA LYS A 94 -6.64 13.88 12.03
C LYS A 94 -5.23 13.39 12.34
N GLU A 95 -4.98 12.92 13.55
CA GLU A 95 -3.67 12.42 13.96
C GLU A 95 -3.26 11.17 13.18
N ASN A 96 -4.20 10.26 12.90
CA ASN A 96 -3.95 9.11 12.03
C ASN A 96 -3.46 9.53 10.64
N LEU A 97 -4.10 10.54 10.02
CA LEU A 97 -3.71 11.05 8.71
C LEU A 97 -2.35 11.75 8.74
N VAL A 98 -2.11 12.58 9.77
CA VAL A 98 -0.84 13.31 9.93
C VAL A 98 0.33 12.37 10.18
N ALA A 99 0.12 11.31 10.97
CA ALA A 99 1.18 10.38 11.38
C ALA A 99 1.89 9.70 10.19
N THR A 100 1.21 9.60 9.05
CA THR A 100 1.75 8.97 7.83
C THR A 100 1.98 9.96 6.68
N ALA A 101 1.67 11.25 6.91
CA ALA A 101 1.76 12.27 5.87
C ALA A 101 3.23 12.53 5.47
N HIS A 102 3.53 12.22 4.21
CA HIS A 102 4.86 12.46 3.62
C HIS A 102 4.73 12.66 2.12
N ASN A 103 5.43 13.64 1.58
CA ASN A 103 5.64 13.79 0.14
C ASN A 103 6.95 13.08 -0.27
N LEU A 104 6.99 11.77 -0.13
CA LEU A 104 8.20 10.97 -0.41
C LEU A 104 8.54 10.91 -1.89
N ALA A 105 7.52 10.97 -2.75
CA ALA A 105 7.68 10.92 -4.20
C ALA A 105 8.04 12.27 -4.83
N GLY A 106 8.04 13.36 -4.03
CA GLY A 106 8.36 14.71 -4.52
C GLY A 106 7.31 15.29 -5.46
N SER A 107 6.04 14.90 -5.30
CA SER A 107 4.94 15.41 -6.10
C SER A 107 4.81 16.93 -5.96
N PRO A 108 4.60 17.68 -7.05
CA PRO A 108 4.36 19.11 -6.99
C PRO A 108 2.98 19.46 -6.42
N ASN A 109 2.07 18.50 -6.33
CA ASN A 109 0.72 18.65 -5.80
C ASN A 109 0.36 17.47 -4.86
N PRO A 110 1.00 17.39 -3.67
CA PRO A 110 0.84 16.24 -2.77
C PRO A 110 -0.58 16.16 -2.21
N TRP A 111 -0.93 15.00 -1.72
CA TRP A 111 -2.15 14.82 -0.97
C TRP A 111 -2.12 15.58 0.35
N THR A 112 -3.20 16.30 0.64
CA THR A 112 -3.43 17.03 1.89
C THR A 112 -4.59 16.42 2.66
N ILE A 113 -4.67 16.74 3.95
CA ILE A 113 -5.81 16.31 4.78
C ILE A 113 -7.13 16.77 4.15
N ASP A 114 -7.21 18.02 3.72
CA ASP A 114 -8.44 18.55 3.11
C ASP A 114 -8.85 17.75 1.88
N ARG A 115 -7.92 17.42 0.98
CA ARG A 115 -8.21 16.58 -0.19
C ARG A 115 -8.66 15.17 0.20
N VAL A 116 -8.10 14.58 1.25
CA VAL A 116 -8.55 13.28 1.76
C VAL A 116 -9.94 13.38 2.34
N LEU A 117 -10.27 14.45 3.06
CA LEU A 117 -11.59 14.67 3.65
C LEU A 117 -12.65 14.98 2.58
N ASP A 118 -12.29 15.70 1.51
CA ASP A 118 -13.14 15.91 0.34
C ASP A 118 -13.46 14.57 -0.36
N PHE A 119 -12.47 13.67 -0.42
CA PHE A 119 -12.64 12.34 -1.00
C PHE A 119 -13.45 11.39 -0.09
N PHE A 120 -13.32 11.55 1.24
CA PHE A 120 -14.04 10.78 2.26
C PHE A 120 -14.84 11.70 3.21
N PRO A 121 -15.99 12.27 2.79
CA PRO A 121 -16.75 13.24 3.60
C PRO A 121 -17.20 12.70 4.97
N SER A 122 -17.41 11.39 5.11
CA SER A 122 -17.75 10.77 6.40
C SER A 122 -16.64 10.93 7.44
N LEU A 123 -15.36 10.99 7.03
CA LEU A 123 -14.25 11.24 7.94
C LEU A 123 -14.19 12.71 8.37
N ALA A 124 -14.64 13.63 7.52
CA ALA A 124 -14.66 15.07 7.85
C ALA A 124 -15.50 15.35 9.09
N SER A 125 -16.69 14.73 9.20
CA SER A 125 -17.57 14.86 10.37
C SER A 125 -16.98 14.24 11.65
N ARG A 126 -15.97 13.37 11.52
CA ARG A 126 -15.33 12.64 12.59
C ARG A 126 -13.86 13.03 12.79
N ILE A 127 -13.42 14.15 12.23
CA ILE A 127 -11.99 14.55 12.19
C ILE A 127 -11.29 14.52 13.56
N ASN A 128 -12.02 14.88 14.62
CA ASN A 128 -11.54 14.88 16.00
C ASN A 128 -11.97 13.62 16.80
N GLY A 129 -12.72 12.70 16.20
CA GLY A 129 -13.12 11.43 16.79
C GLY A 129 -11.95 10.44 16.84
N MET A 130 -11.95 9.56 17.81
CA MET A 130 -10.92 8.54 17.99
C MET A 130 -11.07 7.41 16.97
N GLY A 131 -9.95 6.81 16.56
CA GLY A 131 -9.96 5.70 15.59
C GLY A 131 -10.80 4.49 16.02
N ASN A 132 -10.84 4.18 17.32
CA ASN A 132 -11.63 3.08 17.88
C ASN A 132 -13.16 3.37 17.91
N GLU A 133 -13.57 4.62 17.75
CA GLU A 133 -14.98 5.03 17.71
C GLU A 133 -15.57 4.95 16.30
N LEU A 134 -14.74 4.73 15.30
CA LEU A 134 -15.15 4.66 13.89
C LEU A 134 -15.83 3.33 13.58
N SER A 135 -16.84 3.38 12.73
CA SER A 135 -17.42 2.20 12.10
C SER A 135 -16.39 1.47 11.25
N GLY A 136 -16.65 0.19 10.95
CA GLY A 136 -15.74 -0.60 10.10
C GLY A 136 -15.47 0.01 8.73
N GLY A 137 -16.46 0.67 8.12
CA GLY A 137 -16.32 1.38 6.86
C GLY A 137 -15.45 2.64 6.99
N GLU A 138 -15.67 3.45 8.03
CA GLU A 138 -14.88 4.65 8.31
C GLU A 138 -13.42 4.28 8.63
N GLN A 139 -13.18 3.20 9.36
CA GLN A 139 -11.82 2.68 9.61
C GLN A 139 -11.12 2.29 8.29
N GLN A 140 -11.85 1.69 7.34
CA GLN A 140 -11.30 1.35 6.04
C GLN A 140 -10.96 2.60 5.22
N MET A 141 -11.86 3.60 5.22
CA MET A 141 -11.60 4.89 4.58
C MET A 141 -10.38 5.59 5.21
N LEU A 142 -10.26 5.55 6.54
CA LEU A 142 -9.10 6.10 7.24
C LEU A 142 -7.80 5.37 6.88
N ALA A 143 -7.82 4.04 6.77
CA ALA A 143 -6.66 3.26 6.35
C ALA A 143 -6.21 3.61 4.92
N ILE A 144 -7.18 3.79 4.01
CA ILE A 144 -6.91 4.24 2.63
C ILE A 144 -6.37 5.67 2.65
N GLY A 145 -7.01 6.58 3.39
CA GLY A 145 -6.56 7.96 3.54
C GLY A 145 -5.12 8.06 4.04
N ARG A 146 -4.75 7.25 5.03
CA ARG A 146 -3.36 7.17 5.54
C ARG A 146 -2.36 6.73 4.46
N ALA A 147 -2.72 5.75 3.64
CA ALA A 147 -1.87 5.31 2.54
C ALA A 147 -1.75 6.40 1.46
N ILE A 148 -2.84 7.10 1.13
CA ILE A 148 -2.84 8.22 0.19
C ILE A 148 -1.99 9.40 0.70
N MET A 149 -1.99 9.67 2.01
CA MET A 149 -1.18 10.74 2.63
C MET A 149 0.33 10.53 2.52
N THR A 150 0.80 9.34 2.12
CA THR A 150 2.21 9.13 1.74
C THR A 150 2.53 9.60 0.33
N ASP A 151 1.56 10.14 -0.39
CA ASP A 151 1.63 10.60 -1.78
C ASP A 151 2.20 9.52 -2.73
N PRO A 152 1.60 8.32 -2.79
CA PRO A 152 2.16 7.20 -3.51
C PRO A 152 1.96 7.33 -5.02
N LYS A 153 2.92 6.80 -5.79
CA LYS A 153 2.81 6.61 -7.24
C LYS A 153 1.97 5.36 -7.57
N LEU A 154 2.09 4.34 -6.76
CA LEU A 154 1.32 3.09 -6.82
C LEU A 154 0.66 2.82 -5.47
N LEU A 155 -0.66 2.72 -5.47
CA LEU A 155 -1.44 2.36 -4.29
C LEU A 155 -1.88 0.89 -4.39
N ILE A 156 -1.59 0.11 -3.35
CA ILE A 156 -2.01 -1.29 -3.20
C ILE A 156 -3.04 -1.36 -2.07
N LEU A 157 -4.20 -1.97 -2.37
CA LEU A 157 -5.36 -2.09 -1.46
C LEU A 157 -5.61 -3.55 -1.09
#